data_f63051bf353f561a2cc7c06ac89f335e
#
_entry.id   f63051bf353f561a2cc7c06ac89f335e
#
_cell.length_a   1.000
_cell.length_b   1.000
_cell.length_c   1.000
_cell.angle_alpha   90.00
_cell.angle_beta   90.00
_cell.angle_gamma   90.00
#
_symmetry.space_group_name_H-M   'P 1'
#
loop_
_entity.id
_entity.type
_entity.pdbx_description
1 polymer ?
#
loop_
_entity_poly.entity_id
_entity_poly.type
_entity_poly.pdbx_seq_one_letter_code
_entity_poly.pdbx_strand_id
1 'polypeptide(L)'
;MALKNKSMYAILGILNLSPSTGYDIKKYSDKVLSGFWNENFGHIYPTLKMMLEDGMIEIVFREKNEKKVQYGITEKGKQEFDTWLLEETMQQPIRSEFMLKLLFSSSQPRENVIRMLESYKERHEKNVEKYLGMQKDLEQGIQEISKERLSFIKAVLRSGIISGEAVIQWCDETIEEMQHS
;
A
#
# COMPACT_ATOMS: atom_id res chain seq x y z
N MET A 1 -17.65 -4.98 -17.13
CA MET A 1 -16.21 -4.77 -17.18
C MET A 1 -15.56 -5.68 -16.15
N ALA A 2 -14.64 -6.55 -16.54
CA ALA A 2 -13.86 -7.34 -15.59
C ALA A 2 -13.04 -6.36 -14.72
N LEU A 3 -13.02 -6.57 -13.40
CA LEU A 3 -12.17 -5.80 -12.48
C LEU A 3 -10.72 -5.98 -12.94
N LYS A 4 -10.09 -4.91 -13.44
CA LYS A 4 -8.67 -4.92 -13.80
C LYS A 4 -7.87 -5.40 -12.58
N ASN A 5 -6.96 -6.34 -12.79
CA ASN A 5 -6.10 -6.86 -11.72
C ASN A 5 -5.11 -5.76 -11.28
N LYS A 6 -5.46 -5.02 -10.22
CA LYS A 6 -4.64 -3.91 -9.72
C LYS A 6 -3.26 -4.34 -9.22
N SER A 7 -3.11 -5.60 -8.79
CA SER A 7 -1.80 -6.19 -8.46
C SER A 7 -0.85 -6.19 -9.65
N MET A 8 -1.36 -6.37 -10.86
CA MET A 8 -0.56 -6.27 -12.09
C MET A 8 0.09 -4.88 -12.20
N TYR A 9 -0.65 -3.80 -11.99
CA TYR A 9 -0.10 -2.45 -12.08
C TYR A 9 0.88 -2.12 -10.94
N ALA A 10 0.66 -2.64 -9.74
CA ALA A 10 1.64 -2.53 -8.66
C ALA A 10 2.96 -3.21 -9.05
N ILE A 11 2.90 -4.41 -9.63
CA ILE A 11 4.07 -5.15 -10.10
C ILE A 11 4.74 -4.43 -11.28
N LEU A 12 3.98 -3.97 -12.28
CA LEU A 12 4.52 -3.19 -13.41
C LEU A 12 5.25 -1.94 -12.91
N GLY A 13 4.68 -1.21 -11.96
CA GLY A 13 5.29 -0.05 -11.37
C GLY A 13 6.63 -0.36 -10.67
N ILE A 14 6.73 -1.49 -9.96
CA ILE A 14 7.97 -1.94 -9.33
C ILE A 14 9.00 -2.34 -10.39
N LEU A 15 8.60 -3.13 -11.39
CA LEU A 15 9.48 -3.59 -12.47
C LEU A 15 9.92 -2.46 -13.40
N ASN A 16 9.16 -1.39 -13.51
CA ASN A 16 9.55 -0.17 -14.23
C ASN A 16 10.71 0.57 -13.54
N LEU A 17 10.98 0.30 -12.27
CA LEU A 17 12.12 0.86 -11.54
C LEU A 17 13.41 0.06 -11.81
N SER A 18 13.31 -1.27 -11.72
CA SER A 18 14.41 -2.18 -11.99
C SER A 18 13.90 -3.62 -12.10
N PRO A 19 14.61 -4.49 -12.85
CA PRO A 19 14.34 -5.92 -12.84
C PRO A 19 14.40 -6.49 -11.42
N SER A 20 13.41 -7.30 -11.07
CA SER A 20 13.22 -7.78 -9.69
C SER A 20 12.76 -9.22 -9.64
N THR A 21 13.06 -9.94 -8.54
CA THR A 21 12.48 -11.25 -8.24
C THR A 21 11.10 -11.08 -7.60
N GLY A 22 10.29 -12.15 -7.57
CA GLY A 22 9.03 -12.13 -6.82
C GLY A 22 9.21 -11.80 -5.33
N TYR A 23 10.35 -12.19 -4.74
CA TYR A 23 10.73 -11.84 -3.38
C TYR A 23 11.03 -10.33 -3.23
N ASP A 24 11.79 -9.76 -4.17
CA ASP A 24 12.11 -8.32 -4.16
C ASP A 24 10.84 -7.47 -4.34
N ILE A 25 9.92 -7.91 -5.20
CA ILE A 25 8.60 -7.28 -5.38
C ILE A 25 7.84 -7.27 -4.04
N LYS A 26 7.79 -8.41 -3.34
CA LYS A 26 7.14 -8.49 -2.03
C LYS A 26 7.80 -7.57 -1.02
N LYS A 27 9.13 -7.61 -0.93
CA LYS A 27 9.91 -6.76 -0.02
C LYS A 27 9.68 -5.27 -0.28
N TYR A 28 9.64 -4.87 -1.56
CA TYR A 28 9.32 -3.50 -1.93
C TYR A 28 7.89 -3.12 -1.53
N SER A 29 6.93 -4.00 -1.82
CA SER A 29 5.52 -3.78 -1.42
C SER A 29 5.38 -3.59 0.09
N ASP A 30 6.01 -4.44 0.91
CA ASP A 30 5.96 -4.33 2.37
C ASP A 30 6.62 -3.05 2.89
N LYS A 31 7.71 -2.63 2.25
CA LYS A 31 8.46 -1.45 2.68
C LYS A 31 7.80 -0.14 2.23
N VAL A 32 7.30 -0.07 1.00
CA VAL A 32 6.92 1.19 0.36
C VAL A 32 5.41 1.32 0.19
N LEU A 33 4.70 0.25 -0.16
CA LEU A 33 3.29 0.31 -0.52
C LEU A 33 2.35 -0.03 0.63
N SER A 34 2.82 -0.73 1.68
CA SER A 34 1.99 -1.37 2.72
C SER A 34 1.06 -0.45 3.51
N GLY A 35 1.18 0.86 3.38
CA GLY A 35 0.27 1.81 4.00
C GLY A 35 -1.05 2.02 3.26
N PHE A 36 -1.07 1.72 1.96
CA PHE A 36 -2.25 1.91 1.09
C PHE A 36 -2.45 0.76 0.11
N TRP A 37 -1.44 -0.09 -0.10
CA TRP A 37 -1.48 -1.24 -0.99
C TRP A 37 -0.70 -2.40 -0.41
N ASN A 38 -1.33 -3.57 -0.25
CA ASN A 38 -0.68 -4.74 0.32
C ASN A 38 -0.74 -5.91 -0.68
N GLU A 39 0.44 -6.43 -1.03
CA GLU A 39 0.59 -7.61 -1.87
C GLU A 39 1.09 -8.79 -1.03
N ASN A 40 0.64 -9.98 -1.36
CA ASN A 40 1.13 -11.21 -0.78
C ASN A 40 1.63 -12.19 -1.86
N PHE A 41 2.41 -13.19 -1.48
CA PHE A 41 2.96 -14.15 -2.42
C PHE A 41 1.89 -14.93 -3.19
N GLY A 42 0.70 -15.14 -2.58
CA GLY A 42 -0.44 -15.78 -3.23
C GLY A 42 -1.00 -14.97 -4.40
N HIS A 43 -0.78 -13.65 -4.41
CA HIS A 43 -1.15 -12.78 -5.54
C HIS A 43 0.03 -12.54 -6.49
N ILE A 44 1.24 -12.36 -5.97
CA ILE A 44 2.42 -12.00 -6.78
C ILE A 44 2.73 -13.06 -7.82
N TYR A 45 2.92 -14.32 -7.43
CA TYR A 45 3.36 -15.36 -8.37
C TYR A 45 2.34 -15.71 -9.45
N PRO A 46 1.03 -15.86 -9.14
CA PRO A 46 0.03 -16.03 -10.19
C PRO A 46 -0.04 -14.86 -11.16
N THR A 47 0.11 -13.61 -10.65
CA THR A 47 0.11 -12.41 -11.48
C THR A 47 1.34 -12.35 -12.37
N LEU A 48 2.55 -12.65 -11.87
CA LEU A 48 3.78 -12.73 -12.67
C LEU A 48 3.64 -13.77 -13.80
N LYS A 49 3.04 -14.94 -13.52
CA LYS A 49 2.80 -15.95 -14.54
C LYS A 49 1.87 -15.43 -15.64
N MET A 50 0.75 -14.84 -15.29
CA MET A 50 -0.19 -14.23 -16.24
C MET A 50 0.50 -13.15 -17.08
N MET A 51 1.27 -12.26 -16.46
CA MET A 51 1.97 -11.17 -17.15
C MET A 51 3.05 -11.67 -18.12
N LEU A 52 3.71 -12.80 -17.82
CA LEU A 52 4.62 -13.47 -18.76
C LEU A 52 3.87 -14.02 -19.97
N GLU A 53 2.75 -14.72 -19.75
CA GLU A 53 1.89 -15.27 -20.81
C GLU A 53 1.35 -14.16 -21.72
N ASP A 54 0.99 -13.00 -21.11
CA ASP A 54 0.50 -11.83 -21.84
C ASP A 54 1.63 -11.00 -22.49
N GLY A 55 2.91 -11.34 -22.27
CA GLY A 55 4.06 -10.64 -22.81
C GLY A 55 4.27 -9.23 -22.26
N MET A 56 3.73 -8.93 -21.08
CA MET A 56 3.92 -7.63 -20.39
C MET A 56 5.25 -7.56 -19.65
N ILE A 57 5.79 -8.71 -19.25
CA ILE A 57 7.09 -8.87 -18.60
C ILE A 57 7.85 -10.01 -19.27
N GLU A 58 9.16 -10.04 -19.02
CA GLU A 58 10.06 -11.09 -19.50
C GLU A 58 11.01 -11.55 -18.39
N ILE A 59 11.60 -12.73 -18.56
CA ILE A 59 12.65 -13.23 -17.67
C ILE A 59 13.97 -12.67 -18.17
N VAL A 60 14.58 -11.76 -17.39
CA VAL A 60 15.87 -11.15 -17.71
C VAL A 60 17.06 -11.91 -17.10
N PHE A 61 16.79 -12.69 -16.07
CA PHE A 61 17.80 -13.55 -15.43
C PHE A 61 17.14 -14.78 -14.81
N ARG A 62 17.78 -15.94 -15.00
CA ARG A 62 17.41 -17.21 -14.34
C ARG A 62 18.66 -17.94 -13.91
N GLU A 63 18.73 -18.24 -12.61
CA GLU A 63 19.82 -19.06 -12.07
C GLU A 63 19.69 -20.53 -12.52
N LYS A 64 20.82 -21.25 -12.72
CA LYS A 64 20.83 -22.65 -13.23
C LYS A 64 19.96 -23.62 -12.43
N ASN A 65 19.77 -23.38 -11.13
CA ASN A 65 18.95 -24.20 -10.23
C ASN A 65 17.51 -23.66 -10.05
N GLU A 66 17.09 -22.69 -10.86
CA GLU A 66 15.78 -22.02 -10.84
C GLU A 66 15.40 -21.34 -9.50
N LYS A 67 16.30 -21.28 -8.53
CA LYS A 67 16.02 -20.65 -7.22
C LYS A 67 15.86 -19.13 -7.30
N LYS A 68 16.44 -18.51 -8.32
CA LYS A 68 16.37 -17.07 -8.52
C LYS A 68 15.95 -16.75 -9.95
N VAL A 69 14.78 -16.16 -10.12
CA VAL A 69 14.25 -15.68 -11.39
C VAL A 69 13.97 -14.19 -11.26
N GLN A 70 14.57 -13.38 -12.13
CA GLN A 70 14.32 -11.94 -12.21
C GLN A 70 13.48 -11.64 -13.44
N TYR A 71 12.49 -10.80 -13.23
CA TYR A 71 11.55 -10.31 -14.23
C TYR A 71 11.87 -8.87 -14.58
N GLY A 72 11.75 -8.52 -15.86
CA GLY A 72 11.84 -7.17 -16.39
C GLY A 72 10.53 -6.78 -17.07
N ILE A 73 10.21 -5.49 -17.11
CA ILE A 73 9.08 -4.97 -17.86
C ILE A 73 9.43 -4.91 -19.34
N THR A 74 8.50 -5.33 -20.22
CA THR A 74 8.62 -5.19 -21.67
C THR A 74 8.09 -3.83 -22.12
N GLU A 75 8.33 -3.49 -23.41
CA GLU A 75 7.74 -2.28 -23.98
C GLU A 75 6.21 -2.30 -23.97
N LYS A 76 5.61 -3.48 -24.20
CA LYS A 76 4.14 -3.67 -24.05
C LYS A 76 3.68 -3.42 -22.63
N GLY A 77 4.41 -3.92 -21.64
CA GLY A 77 4.10 -3.69 -20.22
C GLY A 77 4.20 -2.23 -19.82
N LYS A 78 5.20 -1.49 -20.33
CA LYS A 78 5.32 -0.04 -20.12
C LYS A 78 4.14 0.73 -20.72
N GLN A 79 3.77 0.45 -21.95
CA GLN A 79 2.63 1.10 -22.61
C GLN A 79 1.32 0.86 -21.86
N GLU A 80 1.08 -0.37 -21.37
CA GLU A 80 -0.09 -0.69 -20.56
C GLU A 80 -0.06 0.07 -19.21
N PHE A 81 1.10 0.13 -18.56
CA PHE A 81 1.28 0.86 -17.30
C PHE A 81 1.05 2.36 -17.46
N ASP A 82 1.65 2.96 -18.50
CA ASP A 82 1.51 4.39 -18.78
C ASP A 82 0.05 4.76 -19.13
N THR A 83 -0.64 3.89 -19.88
CA THR A 83 -2.06 4.06 -20.19
C THR A 83 -2.89 4.04 -18.90
N TRP A 84 -2.65 3.08 -18.02
CA TRP A 84 -3.36 2.97 -16.74
C TRP A 84 -3.13 4.17 -15.83
N LEU A 85 -1.92 4.75 -15.80
CA LEU A 85 -1.63 5.95 -14.99
C LEU A 85 -2.48 7.15 -15.38
N LEU A 86 -2.99 7.19 -16.63
CA LEU A 86 -3.84 8.26 -17.12
C LEU A 86 -5.34 7.97 -16.99
N GLU A 87 -5.72 6.75 -16.62
CA GLU A 87 -7.13 6.39 -16.43
C GLU A 87 -7.71 7.06 -15.18
N GLU A 88 -9.00 7.38 -15.21
CA GLU A 88 -9.72 7.88 -14.06
C GLU A 88 -9.70 6.87 -12.91
N THR A 89 -9.43 7.36 -11.71
CA THR A 89 -9.43 6.53 -10.51
C THR A 89 -10.87 6.16 -10.13
N MET A 90 -11.19 4.88 -10.15
CA MET A 90 -12.49 4.41 -9.68
C MET A 90 -12.56 4.49 -8.15
N GLN A 91 -13.59 5.18 -7.64
CA GLN A 91 -13.89 5.15 -6.21
C GLN A 91 -14.29 3.74 -5.80
N GLN A 92 -13.63 3.23 -4.77
CA GLN A 92 -14.03 1.98 -4.13
C GLN A 92 -15.03 2.28 -3.02
N PRO A 93 -16.09 1.48 -2.86
CA PRO A 93 -16.99 1.64 -1.73
C PRO A 93 -16.22 1.45 -0.44
N ILE A 94 -16.33 2.42 0.45
CA ILE A 94 -15.73 2.35 1.79
C ILE A 94 -16.51 1.33 2.60
N ARG A 95 -15.84 0.26 3.06
CA ARG A 95 -16.39 -0.75 3.95
C ARG A 95 -15.53 -0.83 5.19
N SER A 96 -15.88 -0.08 6.21
CA SER A 96 -15.20 -0.11 7.50
C SER A 96 -16.00 -0.94 8.50
N GLU A 97 -15.50 -2.12 8.85
CA GLU A 97 -16.08 -2.96 9.92
C GLU A 97 -16.05 -2.21 11.25
N PHE A 98 -14.98 -1.45 11.52
CA PHE A 98 -14.87 -0.65 12.73
C PHE A 98 -16.00 0.39 12.84
N MET A 99 -16.25 1.19 11.77
CA MET A 99 -17.33 2.17 11.76
C MET A 99 -18.71 1.51 11.88
N LEU A 100 -18.88 0.34 11.27
CA LEU A 100 -20.13 -0.43 11.39
C LEU A 100 -20.34 -0.89 12.84
N LYS A 101 -19.32 -1.42 13.50
CA LYS A 101 -19.37 -1.81 14.91
C LYS A 101 -19.66 -0.61 15.81
N LEU A 102 -18.95 0.50 15.62
CA LEU A 102 -19.16 1.71 16.41
C LEU A 102 -20.61 2.21 16.31
N LEU A 103 -21.15 2.28 15.09
CA LEU A 103 -22.53 2.75 14.85
C LEU A 103 -23.57 1.91 15.62
N PHE A 104 -23.36 0.61 15.77
CA PHE A 104 -24.29 -0.30 16.43
C PHE A 104 -23.91 -0.66 17.88
N SER A 105 -22.95 0.06 18.47
CA SER A 105 -22.47 -0.23 19.83
C SER A 105 -23.32 0.34 20.98
N SER A 106 -24.50 0.92 20.71
CA SER A 106 -25.34 1.58 21.73
C SER A 106 -25.77 0.67 22.90
N SER A 107 -25.80 -0.65 22.69
CA SER A 107 -26.15 -1.65 23.72
C SER A 107 -24.92 -2.20 24.47
N GLN A 108 -23.72 -1.77 24.12
CA GLN A 108 -22.48 -2.29 24.72
C GLN A 108 -22.07 -1.44 25.93
N PRO A 109 -21.40 -2.04 26.93
CA PRO A 109 -20.75 -1.26 27.97
C PRO A 109 -19.77 -0.26 27.38
N ARG A 110 -19.81 0.97 27.90
CA ARG A 110 -19.01 2.10 27.41
C ARG A 110 -17.51 1.79 27.38
N GLU A 111 -17.02 1.10 28.40
CA GLU A 111 -15.62 0.71 28.49
C GLU A 111 -15.17 -0.20 27.33
N ASN A 112 -16.09 -1.02 26.79
CA ASN A 112 -15.80 -1.86 25.65
C ASN A 112 -15.66 -1.03 24.36
N VAL A 113 -16.49 0.01 24.21
CA VAL A 113 -16.43 0.92 23.06
C VAL A 113 -15.16 1.76 23.12
N ILE A 114 -14.81 2.28 24.30
CA ILE A 114 -13.56 3.03 24.51
C ILE A 114 -12.34 2.15 24.14
N ARG A 115 -12.27 0.92 24.65
CA ARG A 115 -11.17 -0.01 24.29
C ARG A 115 -11.10 -0.29 22.78
N MET A 116 -12.24 -0.34 22.10
CA MET A 116 -12.28 -0.51 20.64
C MET A 116 -11.72 0.72 19.92
N LEU A 117 -12.05 1.93 20.39
CA LEU A 117 -11.50 3.20 19.89
C LEU A 117 -9.99 3.31 20.14
N GLU A 118 -9.53 2.98 21.34
CA GLU A 118 -8.10 2.97 21.71
C GLU A 118 -7.30 2.02 20.81
N SER A 119 -7.81 0.81 20.57
CA SER A 119 -7.16 -0.17 19.67
C SER A 119 -7.15 0.30 18.21
N TYR A 120 -8.19 1.03 17.78
CA TYR A 120 -8.24 1.61 16.43
C TYR A 120 -7.24 2.75 16.30
N LYS A 121 -7.15 3.63 17.29
CA LYS A 121 -6.19 4.72 17.41
C LYS A 121 -4.75 4.20 17.34
N GLU A 122 -4.39 3.22 18.19
CA GLU A 122 -3.04 2.65 18.24
C GLU A 122 -2.56 2.13 16.88
N ARG A 123 -3.45 1.54 16.08
CA ARG A 123 -3.11 1.11 14.71
C ARG A 123 -2.76 2.29 13.80
N HIS A 124 -3.47 3.40 13.94
CA HIS A 124 -3.19 4.61 13.15
C HIS A 124 -1.90 5.29 13.62
N GLU A 125 -1.63 5.34 14.92
CA GLU A 125 -0.37 5.83 15.49
C GLU A 125 0.83 5.07 14.94
N LYS A 126 0.79 3.74 14.94
CA LYS A 126 1.85 2.88 14.35
C LYS A 126 2.06 3.15 12.86
N ASN A 127 0.98 3.40 12.11
CA ASN A 127 1.09 3.72 10.69
C ASN A 127 1.72 5.11 10.48
N VAL A 128 1.31 6.12 11.25
CA VAL A 128 1.89 7.47 11.19
C VAL A 128 3.38 7.42 11.55
N GLU A 129 3.75 6.74 12.63
CA GLU A 129 5.15 6.54 13.03
C GLU A 129 5.98 5.90 11.91
N LYS A 130 5.43 4.87 11.25
CA LYS A 130 6.07 4.23 10.10
C LYS A 130 6.31 5.22 8.96
N TYR A 131 5.31 6.04 8.60
CA TYR A 131 5.43 7.03 7.53
C TYR A 131 6.44 8.12 7.86
N LEU A 132 6.46 8.60 9.11
CA LEU A 132 7.45 9.56 9.59
C LEU A 132 8.87 8.98 9.54
N GLY A 133 9.04 7.72 9.92
CA GLY A 133 10.31 7.00 9.77
C GLY A 133 10.78 6.93 8.31
N MET A 134 9.87 6.57 7.38
CA MET A 134 10.17 6.55 5.94
C MET A 134 10.54 7.94 5.40
N GLN A 135 9.85 8.99 5.85
CA GLN A 135 10.16 10.37 5.46
C GLN A 135 11.57 10.76 5.93
N LYS A 136 11.94 10.43 7.15
CA LYS A 136 13.27 10.67 7.71
C LYS A 136 14.37 9.94 6.93
N ASP A 137 14.15 8.67 6.58
CA ASP A 137 15.09 7.89 5.77
C ASP A 137 15.31 8.52 4.39
N LEU A 138 14.27 9.07 3.78
CA LEU A 138 14.36 9.77 2.49
C LEU A 138 15.16 11.08 2.61
N GLU A 139 14.99 11.81 3.71
CA GLU A 139 15.73 13.08 3.96
C GLU A 139 17.22 12.82 4.23
N GLN A 140 17.55 11.67 4.81
CA GLN A 140 18.94 11.26 5.05
C GLN A 140 19.64 10.71 3.81
N GLY A 141 18.95 10.62 2.67
CA GLY A 141 19.53 10.16 1.41
C GLY A 141 19.95 8.68 1.40
N ILE A 142 19.31 7.85 2.24
CA ILE A 142 19.60 6.41 2.39
C ILE A 142 19.31 5.62 1.10
N GLN A 143 18.60 6.22 0.13
CA GLN A 143 18.31 5.61 -1.17
C GLN A 143 18.63 6.60 -2.30
N GLU A 144 19.28 6.12 -3.35
CA GLU A 144 19.42 6.86 -4.61
C GLU A 144 18.07 6.91 -5.32
N ILE A 145 17.35 8.02 -5.13
CA ILE A 145 16.02 8.27 -5.72
C ILE A 145 16.12 9.56 -6.54
N SER A 146 15.62 9.55 -7.78
CA SER A 146 15.58 10.78 -8.58
C SER A 146 14.71 11.85 -7.90
N LYS A 147 15.05 13.14 -8.11
CA LYS A 147 14.32 14.26 -7.50
C LYS A 147 12.84 14.26 -7.87
N GLU A 148 12.53 13.92 -9.11
CA GLU A 148 11.16 13.83 -9.61
C GLU A 148 10.37 12.78 -8.83
N ARG A 149 10.91 11.58 -8.70
CA ARG A 149 10.26 10.47 -7.98
C ARG A 149 10.12 10.76 -6.48
N LEU A 150 11.11 11.45 -5.89
CA LEU A 150 11.10 11.82 -4.48
C LEU A 150 9.86 12.67 -4.13
N SER A 151 9.46 13.59 -5.01
CA SER A 151 8.28 14.44 -4.79
C SER A 151 6.99 13.64 -4.70
N PHE A 152 6.80 12.61 -5.54
CA PHE A 152 5.63 11.74 -5.49
C PHE A 152 5.60 10.87 -4.24
N ILE A 153 6.76 10.31 -3.84
CA ILE A 153 6.85 9.53 -2.61
C ILE A 153 6.49 10.40 -1.39
N LYS A 154 7.04 11.62 -1.30
CA LYS A 154 6.70 12.56 -0.22
C LYS A 154 5.21 12.92 -0.20
N ALA A 155 4.58 13.11 -1.36
CA ALA A 155 3.15 13.40 -1.46
C ALA A 155 2.30 12.25 -0.91
N VAL A 156 2.63 11.00 -1.25
CA VAL A 156 1.93 9.80 -0.74
C VAL A 156 2.12 9.66 0.78
N LEU A 157 3.35 9.78 1.29
CA LEU A 157 3.63 9.71 2.73
C LEU A 157 2.87 10.80 3.50
N ARG A 158 2.89 12.03 2.99
CA ARG A 158 2.16 13.16 3.60
C ARG A 158 0.66 12.90 3.68
N SER A 159 0.06 12.34 2.63
CA SER A 159 -1.36 11.95 2.64
C SER A 159 -1.65 10.93 3.74
N GLY A 160 -0.80 9.91 3.90
CA GLY A 160 -0.93 8.90 4.95
C GLY A 160 -0.78 9.47 6.37
N ILE A 161 0.17 10.39 6.58
CA ILE A 161 0.39 11.08 7.86
C ILE A 161 -0.83 11.92 8.23
N ILE A 162 -1.26 12.82 7.35
CA ILE A 162 -2.40 13.72 7.61
C ILE A 162 -3.68 12.93 7.89
N SER A 163 -3.96 11.90 7.09
CA SER A 163 -5.14 11.06 7.29
C SER A 163 -5.08 10.28 8.61
N GLY A 164 -3.90 9.77 8.97
CA GLY A 164 -3.68 9.06 10.23
C GLY A 164 -3.84 9.97 11.44
N GLU A 165 -3.23 11.16 11.42
CA GLU A 165 -3.34 12.17 12.49
C GLU A 165 -4.80 12.62 12.69
N ALA A 166 -5.55 12.84 11.61
CA ALA A 166 -6.97 13.19 11.70
C ALA A 166 -7.80 12.08 12.36
N VAL A 167 -7.51 10.80 12.07
CA VAL A 167 -8.20 9.68 12.72
C VAL A 167 -7.82 9.58 14.19
N ILE A 168 -6.55 9.79 14.55
CA ILE A 168 -6.06 9.78 15.95
C ILE A 168 -6.80 10.86 16.74
N GLN A 169 -6.82 12.10 16.23
CA GLN A 169 -7.51 13.21 16.84
C GLN A 169 -9.01 12.90 17.04
N TRP A 170 -9.68 12.41 16.02
CA TRP A 170 -11.09 12.02 16.10
C TRP A 170 -11.33 10.94 17.16
N CYS A 171 -10.43 9.97 17.31
CA CYS A 171 -10.54 8.96 18.36
C CYS A 171 -10.44 9.59 19.75
N ASP A 172 -9.48 10.51 19.97
CA ASP A 172 -9.30 11.19 21.25
C ASP A 172 -10.53 12.00 21.64
N GLU A 173 -11.04 12.82 20.73
CA GLU A 173 -12.26 13.61 20.93
C GLU A 173 -13.45 12.70 21.26
N THR A 174 -13.62 11.59 20.52
CA THR A 174 -14.74 10.65 20.72
C THR A 174 -14.63 9.92 22.08
N ILE A 175 -13.42 9.53 22.48
CA ILE A 175 -13.17 8.89 23.79
C ILE A 175 -13.48 9.87 24.90
N GLU A 176 -13.04 11.13 24.81
CA GLU A 176 -13.31 12.18 25.80
C GLU A 176 -14.81 12.41 25.95
N GLU A 177 -15.56 12.56 24.87
CA GLU A 177 -17.02 12.70 24.89
C GLU A 177 -17.69 11.49 25.57
N MET A 178 -17.24 10.27 25.28
CA MET A 178 -17.79 9.06 25.89
C MET A 178 -17.48 8.93 27.38
N GLN A 179 -16.37 9.51 27.86
CA GLN A 179 -16.03 9.51 29.29
C GLN A 179 -16.88 10.48 30.13
N HIS A 180 -17.34 11.57 29.50
CA HIS A 180 -18.08 12.64 30.17
C HIS A 180 -19.61 12.56 29.99
N SER A 181 -20.12 11.68 29.12
CA SER A 181 -21.56 11.45 28.90
C SER A 181 -22.09 10.33 29.77
#